data_3c500c79963a78ecf815ab9904fb23c7
#
_entry.id   3c500c79963a78ecf815ab9904fb23c7
#
_cell.length_a   1.000
_cell.length_b   1.000
_cell.length_c   1.000
_cell.angle_alpha   90.00
_cell.angle_beta   90.00
_cell.angle_gamma   90.00
#
_symmetry.space_group_name_H-M   'P 1'
#
loop_
_entity.id
_entity.type
_entity.pdbx_description
1 polymer ?
#
loop_
_entity_poly.entity_id
_entity_poly.type
_entity_poly.pdbx_seq_one_letter_code
_entity_poly.pdbx_strand_id
1 'polypeptide(L)'
;MKVTSSGIVDGFLLDKYGVKGNMFVNGMPGLSFPFEIEDAPEGTKSFAVVFDDYDAIPVSGFCWIHWIACDLKKTSVKEGESHNNPDFTEGCNSWHGIADRLTREQAVGYGGPAPPNETHRYTLKVYALDTELGLAKGFRLNELYFAMQGHVLAHAKIIGKYSPKE
;
A
#
# COMPACT_ATOMS: atom_id res chain seq x y z
N MET A 1 18.60 4.28 0.54
CA MET A 1 17.22 4.40 1.04
C MET A 1 16.80 3.10 1.70
N LYS A 2 16.11 3.18 2.82
CA LYS A 2 15.60 2.03 3.59
C LYS A 2 14.18 2.32 4.04
N VAL A 3 13.37 1.28 4.21
CA VAL A 3 12.01 1.38 4.77
C VAL A 3 11.89 0.43 5.95
N THR A 4 11.32 0.92 7.04
CA THR A 4 11.05 0.16 8.28
C THR A 4 9.60 0.36 8.73
N SER A 5 9.09 -0.55 9.56
CA SER A 5 7.75 -0.43 10.11
C SER A 5 7.66 -1.05 11.50
N SER A 6 7.15 -0.31 12.46
CA SER A 6 6.76 -0.85 13.77
C SER A 6 5.49 -1.70 13.72
N GLY A 7 4.78 -1.68 12.60
CA GLY A 7 3.62 -2.54 12.34
C GLY A 7 3.99 -3.96 11.92
N ILE A 8 5.29 -4.24 11.68
CA ILE A 8 5.80 -5.56 11.36
C ILE A 8 6.71 -6.02 12.50
N VAL A 9 6.30 -7.08 13.20
CA VAL A 9 7.01 -7.66 14.34
C VAL A 9 7.32 -9.12 14.03
N ASP A 10 8.56 -9.55 14.21
CA ASP A 10 9.05 -10.91 13.89
C ASP A 10 8.69 -11.37 12.46
N GLY A 11 8.65 -10.42 11.52
CA GLY A 11 8.32 -10.67 10.12
C GLY A 11 6.82 -10.79 9.82
N PHE A 12 5.94 -10.54 10.80
CA PHE A 12 4.50 -10.52 10.63
C PHE A 12 3.91 -9.12 10.81
N LEU A 13 2.98 -8.75 9.93
CA LEU A 13 2.09 -7.62 10.15
C LEU A 13 1.21 -7.91 11.37
N LEU A 14 1.07 -6.92 12.25
CA LEU A 14 0.18 -7.03 13.41
C LEU A 14 -1.26 -7.26 12.96
N ASP A 15 -1.98 -8.09 13.67
CA ASP A 15 -3.35 -8.54 13.34
C ASP A 15 -4.34 -7.39 13.09
N LYS A 16 -4.16 -6.27 13.76
CA LYS A 16 -5.03 -5.07 13.63
C LYS A 16 -5.03 -4.43 12.23
N TYR A 17 -4.02 -4.70 11.40
CA TYR A 17 -3.89 -4.11 10.06
C TYR A 17 -4.52 -4.95 8.94
N GLY A 18 -5.10 -6.08 9.26
CA GLY A 18 -5.78 -6.97 8.31
C GLY A 18 -7.14 -7.44 8.83
N VAL A 19 -7.63 -8.53 8.24
CA VAL A 19 -8.98 -9.07 8.51
C VAL A 19 -9.23 -9.50 9.95
N LYS A 20 -8.18 -9.71 10.76
CA LYS A 20 -8.28 -10.00 12.20
C LYS A 20 -8.45 -8.75 13.06
N GLY A 21 -8.28 -7.56 12.47
CA GLY A 21 -8.53 -6.28 13.12
C GLY A 21 -10.01 -5.96 13.28
N ASN A 22 -10.28 -4.77 13.79
CA ASN A 22 -11.64 -4.30 14.09
C ASN A 22 -12.04 -3.01 13.36
N MET A 23 -11.14 -2.43 12.57
CA MET A 23 -11.40 -1.23 11.77
C MET A 23 -11.59 -1.62 10.30
N PHE A 24 -12.77 -1.30 9.75
CA PHE A 24 -13.13 -1.59 8.37
C PHE A 24 -13.65 -0.33 7.67
N VAL A 25 -13.30 -0.19 6.39
CA VAL A 25 -13.80 0.87 5.50
C VAL A 25 -14.41 0.19 4.28
N ASN A 26 -15.68 0.41 4.03
CA ASN A 26 -16.45 -0.25 2.96
C ASN A 26 -16.32 -1.80 2.96
N GLY A 27 -16.12 -2.41 4.13
CA GLY A 27 -15.91 -3.86 4.28
C GLY A 27 -14.46 -4.34 4.11
N MET A 28 -13.52 -3.48 3.71
CA MET A 28 -12.09 -3.78 3.69
C MET A 28 -11.48 -3.54 5.08
N PRO A 29 -10.47 -4.32 5.51
CA PRO A 29 -9.64 -3.90 6.65
C PRO A 29 -9.00 -2.53 6.34
N GLY A 30 -9.31 -1.51 7.14
CA GLY A 30 -9.05 -0.10 6.78
C GLY A 30 -7.96 0.59 7.58
N LEU A 31 -7.40 -0.05 8.62
CA LEU A 31 -6.34 0.54 9.44
C LEU A 31 -4.98 0.35 8.75
N SER A 32 -4.43 1.39 8.13
CA SER A 32 -3.11 1.34 7.52
C SER A 32 -2.00 1.28 8.57
N PHE A 33 -0.96 0.48 8.32
CA PHE A 33 0.17 0.36 9.23
C PHE A 33 1.17 1.51 9.03
N PRO A 34 1.92 1.90 10.10
CA PRO A 34 2.92 2.95 10.03
C PRO A 34 4.20 2.46 9.35
N PHE A 35 4.94 3.37 8.71
CA PHE A 35 6.28 3.09 8.19
C PHE A 35 7.15 4.34 8.16
N GLU A 36 8.46 4.13 8.19
CA GLU A 36 9.49 5.16 8.12
C GLU A 36 10.38 4.95 6.90
N ILE A 37 10.79 6.05 6.27
CA ILE A 37 11.71 6.08 5.14
C ILE A 37 13.01 6.73 5.62
N GLU A 38 14.11 6.01 5.52
CA GLU A 38 15.44 6.46 5.93
C GLU A 38 16.35 6.60 4.70
N ASP A 39 17.32 7.49 4.76
CA ASP A 39 18.36 7.67 3.75
C ASP A 39 17.80 7.87 2.32
N ALA A 40 16.79 8.71 2.19
CA ALA A 40 16.29 9.12 0.89
C ALA A 40 17.39 9.86 0.11
N PRO A 41 17.57 9.59 -1.21
CA PRO A 41 18.60 10.26 -1.98
C PRO A 41 18.36 11.77 -2.09
N GLU A 42 19.45 12.52 -2.26
CA GLU A 42 19.37 13.94 -2.56
C GLU A 42 18.56 14.17 -3.85
N GLY A 43 17.78 15.24 -3.88
CA GLY A 43 16.88 15.54 -4.99
C GLY A 43 15.51 14.89 -4.91
N THR A 44 15.23 14.06 -3.88
CA THR A 44 13.88 13.53 -3.66
C THR A 44 12.89 14.64 -3.36
N LYS A 45 11.82 14.72 -4.16
CA LYS A 45 10.73 15.70 -4.01
C LYS A 45 9.46 15.07 -3.46
N SER A 46 9.22 13.79 -3.77
CA SER A 46 8.08 13.03 -3.27
C SER A 46 8.39 11.54 -3.21
N PHE A 47 7.47 10.78 -2.57
CA PHE A 47 7.51 9.33 -2.59
C PHE A 47 6.21 8.78 -3.16
N ALA A 48 6.33 7.59 -3.78
CA ALA A 48 5.20 6.76 -4.14
C ALA A 48 5.25 5.43 -3.38
N VAL A 49 4.08 4.86 -3.11
CA VAL A 49 3.90 3.65 -2.32
C VAL A 49 3.10 2.63 -3.11
N VAL A 50 3.55 1.38 -3.07
CA VAL A 50 2.81 0.21 -3.57
C VAL A 50 2.87 -0.88 -2.52
N PHE A 51 1.72 -1.31 -2.02
CA PHE A 51 1.57 -2.44 -1.11
C PHE A 51 0.78 -3.52 -1.82
N ASP A 52 1.42 -4.65 -2.08
CA ASP A 52 0.88 -5.72 -2.90
C ASP A 52 1.12 -7.13 -2.33
N ASP A 53 0.35 -8.09 -2.85
CA ASP A 53 0.35 -9.50 -2.47
C ASP A 53 0.45 -10.38 -3.73
N TYR A 54 1.63 -10.96 -3.95
CA TYR A 54 1.87 -11.91 -5.05
C TYR A 54 1.39 -13.32 -4.70
N ASP A 55 1.27 -13.66 -3.42
CA ASP A 55 0.76 -14.97 -2.98
C ASP A 55 -0.75 -15.10 -3.23
N ALA A 56 -1.43 -14.00 -3.57
CA ALA A 56 -2.80 -14.01 -4.06
C ALA A 56 -2.95 -14.60 -5.49
N ILE A 57 -1.87 -14.69 -6.29
CA ILE A 57 -1.95 -15.15 -7.69
C ILE A 57 -2.59 -16.53 -7.84
N PRO A 58 -2.22 -17.57 -7.05
CA PRO A 58 -2.86 -18.88 -7.16
C PRO A 58 -4.35 -18.89 -6.81
N VAL A 59 -4.81 -17.91 -6.03
CA VAL A 59 -6.20 -17.81 -5.55
C VAL A 59 -7.06 -16.95 -6.48
N SER A 60 -6.55 -15.78 -6.90
CA SER A 60 -7.31 -14.78 -7.65
C SER A 60 -6.95 -14.71 -9.15
N GLY A 61 -5.80 -15.29 -9.55
CA GLY A 61 -5.28 -15.22 -10.90
C GLY A 61 -4.43 -13.98 -11.19
N PHE A 62 -4.26 -13.07 -10.21
CA PHE A 62 -3.48 -11.83 -10.36
C PHE A 62 -2.88 -11.39 -9.01
N CYS A 63 -1.85 -10.52 -9.07
CA CYS A 63 -1.28 -9.88 -7.90
C CYS A 63 -2.30 -8.92 -7.30
N TRP A 64 -2.62 -9.08 -6.00
CA TRP A 64 -3.58 -8.21 -5.33
C TRP A 64 -2.91 -6.92 -4.86
N ILE A 65 -3.50 -5.79 -5.25
CA ILE A 65 -3.06 -4.46 -4.85
C ILE A 65 -3.82 -4.06 -3.59
N HIS A 66 -3.09 -3.86 -2.48
CA HIS A 66 -3.67 -3.50 -1.20
C HIS A 66 -3.69 -2.00 -0.93
N TRP A 67 -2.67 -1.27 -1.39
CA TRP A 67 -2.57 0.17 -1.24
C TRP A 67 -1.62 0.76 -2.26
N ILE A 68 -2.02 1.85 -2.89
CA ILE A 68 -1.15 2.68 -3.72
C ILE A 68 -1.36 4.14 -3.37
N ALA A 69 -0.27 4.90 -3.28
CA ALA A 69 -0.27 6.33 -3.01
C ALA A 69 0.89 7.02 -3.72
N CYS A 70 0.74 8.31 -3.99
CA CYS A 70 1.80 9.15 -4.55
C CYS A 70 1.81 10.54 -3.91
N ASP A 71 2.84 11.31 -4.24
CA ASP A 71 3.05 12.69 -3.79
C ASP A 71 3.21 12.84 -2.27
N LEU A 72 3.68 11.77 -1.59
CA LEU A 72 4.08 11.84 -0.19
C LEU A 72 5.32 12.73 -0.07
N LYS A 73 5.25 13.78 0.78
CA LYS A 73 6.37 14.72 1.04
C LYS A 73 7.05 14.48 2.39
N LYS A 74 6.61 13.49 3.13
CA LYS A 74 7.11 13.15 4.45
C LYS A 74 7.75 11.76 4.46
N THR A 75 8.70 11.55 5.34
CA THR A 75 9.42 10.29 5.51
C THR A 75 8.82 9.40 6.60
N SER A 76 7.83 9.89 7.34
CA SER A 76 7.12 9.15 8.39
C SER A 76 5.63 9.12 8.06
N VAL A 77 5.08 7.93 7.90
CA VAL A 77 3.64 7.69 7.76
C VAL A 77 3.15 7.00 9.01
N LYS A 78 2.18 7.61 9.69
CA LYS A 78 1.63 7.10 10.94
C LYS A 78 0.53 6.07 10.70
N GLU A 79 0.22 5.32 11.75
CA GLU A 79 -0.92 4.42 11.77
C GLU A 79 -2.22 5.14 11.40
N GLY A 80 -3.01 4.55 10.52
CA GLY A 80 -4.34 5.06 10.16
C GLY A 80 -4.34 6.30 9.27
N GLU A 81 -3.24 6.67 8.64
CA GLU A 81 -3.18 7.84 7.76
C GLU A 81 -3.84 7.63 6.39
N SER A 82 -4.17 6.40 6.01
CA SER A 82 -4.94 6.15 4.78
C SER A 82 -6.40 6.62 4.89
N HIS A 83 -7.04 6.79 3.74
CA HIS A 83 -8.43 7.17 3.47
C HIS A 83 -8.79 8.66 3.61
N ASN A 84 -8.15 9.45 4.47
CA ASN A 84 -8.52 10.86 4.67
C ASN A 84 -7.32 11.79 4.88
N ASN A 85 -6.14 11.40 4.44
CA ASN A 85 -4.96 12.26 4.57
C ASN A 85 -4.85 13.23 3.39
N PRO A 86 -4.79 14.56 3.63
CA PRO A 86 -4.62 15.54 2.57
C PRO A 86 -3.15 15.65 2.07
N ASP A 87 -2.19 15.02 2.76
CA ASP A 87 -0.76 15.18 2.51
C ASP A 87 -0.25 14.33 1.32
N PHE A 88 -1.07 13.41 0.80
CA PHE A 88 -0.74 12.57 -0.34
C PHE A 88 -1.99 12.11 -1.08
N THR A 89 -1.82 11.67 -2.32
CA THR A 89 -2.92 11.20 -3.16
C THR A 89 -2.96 9.67 -3.16
N GLU A 90 -4.14 9.10 -2.92
CA GLU A 90 -4.36 7.65 -2.88
C GLU A 90 -5.03 7.15 -4.15
N GLY A 91 -4.58 5.98 -4.62
CA GLY A 91 -5.15 5.28 -5.74
C GLY A 91 -6.13 4.17 -5.34
N CYS A 92 -6.71 3.54 -6.35
CA CYS A 92 -7.67 2.46 -6.22
C CYS A 92 -6.96 1.11 -6.02
N ASN A 93 -7.37 0.34 -5.01
CA ASN A 93 -6.87 -1.00 -4.72
C ASN A 93 -7.69 -2.09 -5.44
N SER A 94 -7.27 -3.37 -5.29
CA SER A 94 -7.90 -4.50 -5.99
C SER A 94 -9.24 -4.96 -5.41
N TRP A 95 -9.72 -4.36 -4.32
CA TRP A 95 -11.09 -4.54 -3.84
C TRP A 95 -12.12 -3.96 -4.82
N HIS A 96 -11.68 -3.13 -5.77
CA HIS A 96 -12.42 -2.77 -6.97
C HIS A 96 -11.98 -3.64 -8.14
N GLY A 97 -12.86 -4.44 -8.71
CA GLY A 97 -12.53 -5.27 -9.86
C GLY A 97 -13.45 -6.48 -10.01
N ILE A 98 -12.99 -7.48 -10.79
CA ILE A 98 -13.79 -8.67 -11.11
C ILE A 98 -14.02 -9.53 -9.85
N ALA A 99 -13.07 -9.56 -8.93
CA ALA A 99 -13.12 -10.38 -7.71
C ALA A 99 -13.92 -9.71 -6.59
N ASP A 100 -14.22 -8.41 -6.69
CA ASP A 100 -14.91 -7.68 -5.65
C ASP A 100 -16.00 -6.76 -6.22
N ARG A 101 -16.87 -6.28 -5.33
CA ARG A 101 -18.09 -5.55 -5.66
C ARG A 101 -18.04 -4.07 -5.31
N LEU A 102 -16.89 -3.56 -4.86
CA LEU A 102 -16.76 -2.15 -4.52
C LEU A 102 -16.67 -1.28 -5.77
N THR A 103 -17.23 -0.09 -5.70
CA THR A 103 -16.96 0.93 -6.72
C THR A 103 -15.52 1.40 -6.63
N ARG A 104 -15.04 2.07 -7.69
CA ARG A 104 -13.67 2.64 -7.71
C ARG A 104 -13.45 3.59 -6.53
N GLU A 105 -14.42 4.43 -6.23
CA GLU A 105 -14.36 5.41 -5.15
C GLU A 105 -14.31 4.73 -3.76
N GLN A 106 -15.06 3.64 -3.59
CA GLN A 106 -15.08 2.87 -2.34
C GLN A 106 -13.78 2.12 -2.07
N ALA A 107 -13.02 1.77 -3.12
CA ALA A 107 -11.76 1.03 -3.04
C ALA A 107 -10.53 1.94 -3.09
N VAL A 108 -10.66 3.25 -2.88
CA VAL A 108 -9.52 4.16 -2.75
C VAL A 108 -8.91 4.03 -1.37
N GLY A 109 -7.56 3.95 -1.33
CA GLY A 109 -6.79 3.85 -0.09
C GLY A 109 -6.41 2.43 0.30
N TYR A 110 -6.10 2.24 1.58
CA TYR A 110 -5.64 0.98 2.13
C TYR A 110 -6.77 -0.03 2.26
N GLY A 111 -6.60 -1.21 1.63
CA GLY A 111 -7.40 -2.40 1.87
C GLY A 111 -6.50 -3.51 2.39
N GLY A 112 -6.53 -3.77 3.68
CA GLY A 112 -5.53 -4.60 4.37
C GLY A 112 -5.57 -6.09 4.03
N PRO A 113 -4.60 -6.86 4.56
CA PRO A 113 -4.49 -8.29 4.38
C PRO A 113 -5.75 -9.08 4.77
N ALA A 114 -6.16 -9.99 3.90
CA ALA A 114 -7.27 -10.92 4.12
C ALA A 114 -7.04 -12.24 3.36
N PRO A 115 -5.92 -12.95 3.62
CA PRO A 115 -5.58 -14.16 2.87
C PRO A 115 -6.62 -15.25 3.15
N PRO A 116 -7.14 -15.94 2.10
CA PRO A 116 -8.24 -16.90 2.30
C PRO A 116 -7.80 -18.33 2.63
N ASN A 117 -6.57 -18.72 2.33
CA ASN A 117 -6.11 -20.10 2.32
C ASN A 117 -4.92 -20.38 3.24
N GLU A 118 -3.90 -19.56 3.18
CA GLU A 118 -2.63 -19.76 3.91
C GLU A 118 -1.99 -18.41 4.26
N THR A 119 -0.82 -18.43 4.90
CA THR A 119 -0.07 -17.22 5.20
C THR A 119 0.53 -16.64 3.92
N HIS A 120 0.16 -15.39 3.59
CA HIS A 120 0.69 -14.65 2.46
C HIS A 120 1.80 -13.68 2.88
N ARG A 121 2.65 -13.30 1.92
CA ARG A 121 3.70 -12.29 2.04
C ARG A 121 3.26 -11.01 1.34
N TYR A 122 3.13 -9.97 2.12
CA TYR A 122 2.72 -8.64 1.67
C TYR A 122 3.95 -7.76 1.54
N THR A 123 4.14 -7.14 0.38
CA THR A 123 5.32 -6.32 0.10
C THR A 123 4.94 -4.85 0.03
N LEU A 124 5.49 -4.04 0.95
CA LEU A 124 5.48 -2.59 0.83
C LEU A 124 6.70 -2.15 0.03
N LYS A 125 6.48 -1.49 -1.09
CA LYS A 125 7.50 -0.85 -1.95
C LYS A 125 7.34 0.66 -1.84
N VAL A 126 8.45 1.36 -1.63
CA VAL A 126 8.50 2.81 -1.61
C VAL A 126 9.50 3.29 -2.65
N TYR A 127 9.10 4.23 -3.47
CA TYR A 127 9.89 4.84 -4.52
C TYR A 127 10.16 6.31 -4.17
N ALA A 128 11.44 6.73 -4.18
CA ALA A 128 11.84 8.12 -4.08
C ALA A 128 11.85 8.74 -5.47
N LEU A 129 11.16 9.85 -5.65
CA LEU A 129 10.95 10.49 -6.95
C LEU A 129 11.55 11.90 -6.97
N ASP A 130 12.08 12.33 -8.12
CA ASP A 130 12.59 13.68 -8.35
C ASP A 130 11.49 14.69 -8.72
N THR A 131 10.24 14.28 -8.68
CA THR A 131 9.07 15.09 -9.03
C THR A 131 7.86 14.74 -8.17
N GLU A 132 6.82 15.55 -8.23
CA GLU A 132 5.44 15.19 -7.88
C GLU A 132 4.74 14.69 -9.13
N LEU A 133 3.90 13.65 -8.99
CA LEU A 133 3.23 13.02 -10.13
C LEU A 133 1.90 13.69 -10.49
N GLY A 134 1.25 14.35 -9.52
CA GLY A 134 -0.01 15.08 -9.74
C GLY A 134 -1.17 14.22 -10.20
N LEU A 135 -1.19 12.92 -9.86
CA LEU A 135 -2.27 12.02 -10.25
C LEU A 135 -3.57 12.35 -9.51
N ALA A 136 -4.70 12.17 -10.20
CA ALA A 136 -6.01 12.35 -9.58
C ALA A 136 -6.32 11.22 -8.59
N LYS A 137 -6.99 11.55 -7.48
CA LYS A 137 -7.44 10.55 -6.48
C LYS A 137 -8.18 9.38 -7.16
N GLY A 138 -7.88 8.18 -6.72
CA GLY A 138 -8.42 6.95 -7.29
C GLY A 138 -7.71 6.50 -8.58
N PHE A 139 -6.49 6.98 -8.84
CA PHE A 139 -5.66 6.47 -9.93
C PHE A 139 -5.41 4.95 -9.78
N ARG A 140 -5.02 4.29 -10.87
CA ARG A 140 -4.70 2.86 -10.89
C ARG A 140 -3.20 2.61 -10.90
N LEU A 141 -2.79 1.39 -10.58
CA LEU A 141 -1.36 1.02 -10.50
C LEU A 141 -0.62 1.23 -11.82
N ASN A 142 -1.24 0.95 -12.97
CA ASN A 142 -0.63 1.22 -14.28
C ASN A 142 -0.38 2.72 -14.51
N GLU A 143 -1.31 3.59 -14.09
CA GLU A 143 -1.15 5.04 -14.18
C GLU A 143 0.03 5.51 -13.31
N LEU A 144 0.16 4.94 -12.08
CA LEU A 144 1.28 5.21 -11.20
C LEU A 144 2.62 4.82 -11.82
N TYR A 145 2.73 3.59 -12.34
CA TYR A 145 3.97 3.11 -12.95
C TYR A 145 4.35 3.90 -14.20
N PHE A 146 3.39 4.28 -15.04
CA PHE A 146 3.66 5.13 -16.19
C PHE A 146 4.13 6.54 -15.79
N ALA A 147 3.49 7.13 -14.79
CA ALA A 147 3.88 8.45 -14.29
C ALA A 147 5.27 8.46 -13.62
N MET A 148 5.68 7.36 -12.99
CA MET A 148 7.00 7.22 -12.36
C MET A 148 8.15 7.01 -13.36
N GLN A 149 7.89 6.68 -14.63
CA GLN A 149 8.94 6.39 -15.62
C GLN A 149 9.90 7.58 -15.78
N GLY A 150 11.19 7.32 -15.57
CA GLY A 150 12.24 8.32 -15.67
C GLY A 150 12.40 9.22 -14.43
N HIS A 151 11.56 9.04 -13.39
CA HIS A 151 11.55 9.87 -12.19
C HIS A 151 12.00 9.16 -10.92
N VAL A 152 12.27 7.85 -10.97
CA VAL A 152 12.68 7.07 -9.80
C VAL A 152 14.16 7.26 -9.51
N LEU A 153 14.50 7.87 -8.37
CA LEU A 153 15.86 8.03 -7.87
C LEU A 153 16.35 6.80 -7.10
N ALA A 154 15.48 6.19 -6.30
CA ALA A 154 15.76 4.98 -5.53
C ALA A 154 14.45 4.29 -5.14
N HIS A 155 14.55 3.02 -4.75
CA HIS A 155 13.44 2.31 -4.14
C HIS A 155 13.91 1.41 -3.00
N ALA A 156 13.01 1.13 -2.06
CA ALA A 156 13.20 0.15 -1.00
C ALA A 156 11.92 -0.64 -0.78
N LYS A 157 12.04 -1.81 -0.15
CA LYS A 157 10.88 -2.64 0.18
C LYS A 157 11.05 -3.31 1.55
N ILE A 158 9.91 -3.57 2.19
CA ILE A 158 9.80 -4.47 3.35
C ILE A 158 8.71 -5.50 3.10
N ILE A 159 8.81 -6.64 3.75
CA ILE A 159 7.83 -7.72 3.64
C ILE A 159 7.28 -8.02 5.03
N GLY A 160 5.95 -8.06 5.15
CA GLY A 160 5.23 -8.54 6.32
C GLY A 160 4.35 -9.73 5.94
N LYS A 161 4.41 -10.82 6.71
CA LYS A 161 3.51 -11.97 6.56
C LYS A 161 2.19 -11.68 7.27
N TYR A 162 1.12 -12.29 6.79
CA TYR A 162 -0.19 -12.27 7.47
C TYR A 162 -0.91 -13.58 7.24
N SER A 163 -1.45 -14.17 8.33
CA SER A 163 -2.14 -15.46 8.27
C SER A 163 -3.65 -15.29 8.12
N PRO A 164 -4.37 -16.27 7.57
CA PRO A 164 -5.82 -16.27 7.51
C PRO A 164 -6.46 -16.01 8.88
N LYS A 165 -7.70 -15.55 8.86
CA LYS A 165 -8.55 -15.57 10.04
C LYS A 165 -9.07 -17.01 10.22
N GLU A 166 -8.91 -17.54 11.42
CA GLU A 166 -9.48 -18.84 11.82
C GLU A 166 -11.00 -18.81 11.80
#